data_94888ef246099eb9458d5437b59291ae
#
_entry.id   94888ef246099eb9458d5437b59291ae
#
_cell.length_a   1.000
_cell.length_b   1.000
_cell.length_c   1.000
_cell.angle_alpha   90.00
_cell.angle_beta   90.00
_cell.angle_gamma   90.00
#
_symmetry.space_group_name_H-M   'P 1'
#
loop_
_entity.id
_entity.type
_entity.pdbx_description
1 polymer ?
#
loop_
_entity_poly.entity_id
_entity_poly.type
_entity_poly.pdbx_seq_one_letter_code
_entity_poly.pdbx_strand_id
1 'polypeptide(L)'
;MKLLYISLFSIFVLINSSHGQITWSEQTSGLTTQLTSVSAVDALNAWACGYSGRVLRTTNGGQNWTSVNGAPIPGTLNLHNIFAIDANTALVAGSGSSSFLFRTTDGGANWTQVFTESGGFINAVQMGNSSAGFMVGDPVGGRWSLWGTIDGGLTWDSTDFYLPQAGTEAGWNNSFYFEINSGVWFGTNNTRVYKSISLVSWTSQVTTGQANSYAIWFNNPILGMTGGTGLLMTTNGGLSWQNTPAALPGTGNISGITGEGNTWIVTRQAAQIYMSTDNGVNWNTSYTSPAGNYRHIIKDRNSGNVFYAVRTNGGISRGEFTVGITPVSNEIPKKYSLNQNYPNPFNPNTRIKFSIPKDGFVKFLVYDELGREIKTLLNDNLKAGVYEINFEARILTSGVYFYKIITSDFIETKKMILVK
;
A
#
# COMPACT_ATOMS: atom_id res chain seq x y z
N MET A 1 -36.50 -22.00 -54.29
CA MET A 1 -35.56 -22.24 -53.21
C MET A 1 -35.04 -20.87 -52.74
N LYS A 2 -35.65 -20.28 -51.68
CA LYS A 2 -35.25 -18.99 -51.14
C LYS A 2 -34.32 -19.27 -49.97
N LEU A 3 -33.05 -18.84 -50.06
CA LEU A 3 -32.11 -18.88 -48.94
C LEU A 3 -32.45 -17.72 -48.00
N LEU A 4 -32.72 -18.08 -46.75
CA LEU A 4 -32.90 -17.14 -45.63
C LEU A 4 -31.51 -16.86 -45.02
N TYR A 5 -30.99 -15.67 -45.16
CA TYR A 5 -29.80 -15.23 -44.44
C TYR A 5 -30.21 -14.81 -43.03
N ILE A 6 -29.81 -15.60 -42.02
CA ILE A 6 -29.91 -15.21 -40.63
C ILE A 6 -28.59 -14.50 -40.29
N SER A 7 -28.64 -13.18 -40.13
CA SER A 7 -27.51 -12.39 -39.60
C SER A 7 -27.50 -12.54 -38.08
N LEU A 8 -26.51 -13.25 -37.54
CA LEU A 8 -26.23 -13.24 -36.11
C LEU A 8 -25.66 -11.87 -35.74
N PHE A 9 -26.48 -11.06 -35.08
CA PHE A 9 -26.01 -9.85 -34.41
C PHE A 9 -25.39 -10.28 -33.08
N SER A 10 -24.05 -10.33 -32.99
CA SER A 10 -23.35 -10.53 -31.73
C SER A 10 -23.45 -9.23 -30.93
N ILE A 11 -24.31 -9.21 -29.92
CA ILE A 11 -24.37 -8.14 -28.93
C ILE A 11 -23.13 -8.32 -28.06
N PHE A 12 -22.08 -7.52 -28.30
CA PHE A 12 -20.99 -7.31 -27.36
C PHE A 12 -21.53 -6.53 -26.16
N VAL A 13 -21.91 -7.23 -25.11
CA VAL A 13 -22.13 -6.62 -23.81
C VAL A 13 -20.76 -6.23 -23.28
N LEU A 14 -20.41 -4.95 -23.40
CA LEU A 14 -19.31 -4.36 -22.66
C LEU A 14 -19.68 -4.43 -21.19
N ILE A 15 -19.19 -5.46 -20.50
CA ILE A 15 -19.21 -5.52 -19.05
C ILE A 15 -18.18 -4.48 -18.58
N ASN A 16 -18.62 -3.27 -18.36
CA ASN A 16 -17.86 -2.29 -17.59
C ASN A 16 -17.80 -2.83 -16.16
N SER A 17 -16.73 -3.55 -15.82
CA SER A 17 -16.39 -3.83 -14.44
C SER A 17 -16.05 -2.46 -13.82
N SER A 18 -16.92 -1.93 -12.97
CA SER A 18 -16.64 -0.75 -12.18
C SER A 18 -15.54 -1.11 -11.17
N HIS A 19 -14.30 -0.91 -11.56
CA HIS A 19 -13.17 -0.95 -10.65
C HIS A 19 -13.29 0.26 -9.73
N GLY A 20 -13.10 0.08 -8.42
CA GLY A 20 -13.14 1.15 -7.45
C GLY A 20 -12.24 2.31 -7.89
N GLN A 21 -12.79 3.50 -7.96
CA GLN A 21 -12.03 4.71 -8.27
C GLN A 21 -11.32 5.15 -7.00
N ILE A 22 -10.06 5.60 -7.11
CA ILE A 22 -9.37 6.24 -5.98
C ILE A 22 -9.68 7.73 -6.02
N THR A 23 -10.21 8.25 -4.93
CA THR A 23 -10.32 9.69 -4.71
C THR A 23 -9.07 10.18 -4.01
N TRP A 24 -8.38 11.15 -4.62
CA TRP A 24 -7.16 11.73 -4.09
C TRP A 24 -7.44 13.10 -3.48
N SER A 25 -6.78 13.39 -2.37
CA SER A 25 -6.79 14.68 -1.68
C SER A 25 -5.39 15.08 -1.24
N GLU A 26 -5.11 16.38 -1.28
CA GLU A 26 -3.88 16.93 -0.74
C GLU A 26 -4.01 17.15 0.76
N GLN A 27 -2.95 16.80 1.48
CA GLN A 27 -2.86 16.94 2.92
C GLN A 27 -1.87 18.03 3.30
N THR A 28 -2.20 18.83 4.30
CA THR A 28 -1.31 19.89 4.80
C THR A 28 -0.31 19.33 5.79
N SER A 29 0.93 19.14 5.39
CA SER A 29 2.02 18.66 6.25
C SER A 29 2.62 19.76 7.13
N GLY A 30 2.46 21.03 6.75
CA GLY A 30 3.15 22.18 7.39
C GLY A 30 4.63 22.30 7.02
N LEU A 31 5.15 21.45 6.11
CA LEU A 31 6.56 21.43 5.72
C LEU A 31 6.75 21.80 4.25
N THR A 32 7.94 22.38 3.98
CA THR A 32 8.46 22.58 2.62
C THR A 32 9.70 21.73 2.33
N THR A 33 10.25 21.07 3.35
CA THR A 33 11.38 20.15 3.22
C THR A 33 10.94 18.80 2.67
N GLN A 34 11.83 18.14 1.96
CA GLN A 34 11.56 16.84 1.35
C GLN A 34 11.13 15.79 2.39
N LEU A 35 10.01 15.13 2.12
CA LEU A 35 9.61 13.87 2.73
C LEU A 35 10.13 12.71 1.88
N THR A 36 10.63 11.66 2.53
CA THR A 36 11.35 10.55 1.89
C THR A 36 10.63 9.22 2.02
N SER A 37 9.88 9.04 3.09
CA SER A 37 9.17 7.78 3.37
C SER A 37 7.88 8.04 4.15
N VAL A 38 6.92 7.15 3.97
CA VAL A 38 5.62 7.14 4.66
C VAL A 38 5.24 5.71 4.99
N SER A 39 4.63 5.52 6.16
CA SER A 39 4.11 4.23 6.64
C SER A 39 2.72 4.41 7.21
N ALA A 40 1.75 3.67 6.71
CA ALA A 40 0.36 3.72 7.13
C ALA A 40 -0.04 2.44 7.85
N VAL A 41 -0.53 2.56 9.08
CA VAL A 41 -1.02 1.43 9.88
C VAL A 41 -2.44 1.06 9.45
N ASP A 42 -3.30 2.07 9.39
CA ASP A 42 -4.72 1.95 9.04
C ASP A 42 -5.20 3.26 8.38
N ALA A 43 -6.50 3.37 8.14
CA ALA A 43 -7.09 4.53 7.49
C ALA A 43 -6.93 5.85 8.27
N LEU A 44 -6.67 5.80 9.59
CA LEU A 44 -6.55 6.97 10.46
C LEU A 44 -5.10 7.26 10.87
N ASN A 45 -4.27 6.22 11.00
CA ASN A 45 -2.94 6.32 11.60
C ASN A 45 -1.84 6.14 10.54
N ALA A 46 -1.07 7.19 10.32
CA ALA A 46 0.08 7.16 9.42
C ALA A 46 1.22 8.05 9.93
N TRP A 47 2.44 7.73 9.49
CA TRP A 47 3.67 8.40 9.83
C TRP A 47 4.45 8.71 8.57
N ALA A 48 5.16 9.85 8.56
CA ALA A 48 6.06 10.20 7.48
C ALA A 48 7.37 10.76 8.04
N CYS A 49 8.47 10.56 7.32
CA CYS A 49 9.76 11.16 7.67
C CYS A 49 10.41 11.84 6.47
N GLY A 50 11.41 12.66 6.75
CA GLY A 50 12.13 13.37 5.71
C GLY A 50 13.43 14.02 6.17
N TYR A 51 13.95 14.91 5.36
CA TYR A 51 15.18 15.59 5.61
C TYR A 51 15.09 16.51 6.85
N SER A 52 16.25 16.86 7.40
CA SER A 52 16.38 17.73 8.58
C SER A 52 15.67 17.17 9.82
N GLY A 53 15.75 15.87 10.04
CA GLY A 53 15.21 15.16 11.20
C GLY A 53 13.69 15.21 11.32
N ARG A 54 12.95 15.48 10.23
CA ARG A 54 11.51 15.67 10.29
C ARG A 54 10.77 14.33 10.38
N VAL A 55 9.91 14.23 11.39
CA VAL A 55 8.95 13.14 11.55
C VAL A 55 7.56 13.73 11.76
N LEU A 56 6.61 13.27 11.00
CA LEU A 56 5.20 13.67 11.07
C LEU A 56 4.34 12.45 11.42
N ARG A 57 3.25 12.69 12.13
CA ARG A 57 2.24 11.70 12.48
C ARG A 57 0.85 12.26 12.28
N THR A 58 -0.07 11.43 11.79
CA THR A 58 -1.52 11.66 11.83
C THR A 58 -2.22 10.53 12.57
N THR A 59 -3.32 10.86 13.25
CA THR A 59 -4.23 9.91 13.92
C THR A 59 -5.68 10.13 13.50
N ASN A 60 -5.90 10.94 12.48
CA ASN A 60 -7.24 11.30 11.99
C ASN A 60 -7.33 11.27 10.46
N GLY A 61 -6.59 10.35 9.82
CA GLY A 61 -6.64 10.16 8.38
C GLY A 61 -6.01 11.29 7.57
N GLY A 62 -5.04 12.01 8.16
CA GLY A 62 -4.33 13.10 7.49
C GLY A 62 -5.05 14.44 7.51
N GLN A 63 -6.19 14.58 8.21
CA GLN A 63 -6.82 15.89 8.42
C GLN A 63 -5.84 16.85 9.13
N ASN A 64 -5.04 16.30 10.04
CA ASN A 64 -3.93 17.00 10.68
C ASN A 64 -2.69 16.11 10.71
N TRP A 65 -1.54 16.71 10.38
CA TRP A 65 -0.23 16.13 10.54
C TRP A 65 0.53 16.91 11.62
N THR A 66 0.97 16.21 12.66
CA THR A 66 1.70 16.81 13.79
C THR A 66 3.17 16.45 13.67
N SER A 67 4.05 17.45 13.86
CA SER A 67 5.48 17.21 13.98
C SER A 67 5.77 16.53 15.32
N VAL A 68 6.39 15.35 15.25
CA VAL A 68 6.72 14.50 16.39
C VAL A 68 8.20 14.14 16.41
N ASN A 69 9.02 14.95 15.75
CA ASN A 69 10.48 14.85 15.83
C ASN A 69 10.98 15.46 17.15
N GLY A 70 12.01 14.88 17.72
CA GLY A 70 12.58 15.35 19.00
C GLY A 70 13.87 14.60 19.33
N ALA A 71 14.50 14.99 20.45
CA ALA A 71 15.69 14.30 20.92
C ALA A 71 15.43 12.78 21.11
N PRO A 72 16.40 11.90 20.75
CA PRO A 72 17.76 12.24 20.30
C PRO A 72 17.91 12.38 18.77
N ILE A 73 16.84 12.52 17.99
CA ILE A 73 16.93 12.65 16.52
C ILE A 73 17.54 14.02 16.19
N PRO A 74 18.75 14.07 15.57
CA PRO A 74 19.38 15.35 15.24
C PRO A 74 18.58 16.08 14.14
N GLY A 75 18.35 17.39 14.33
CA GLY A 75 17.67 18.22 13.34
C GLY A 75 18.43 18.41 12.01
N THR A 76 19.67 17.95 11.92
CA THR A 76 20.48 17.95 10.69
C THR A 76 20.52 16.60 10.00
N LEU A 77 20.02 15.54 10.64
CA LEU A 77 20.03 14.20 10.10
C LEU A 77 18.97 14.03 9.00
N ASN A 78 19.35 13.53 7.86
CA ASN A 78 18.37 13.13 6.84
C ASN A 78 17.81 11.76 7.19
N LEU A 79 16.48 11.70 7.36
CA LEU A 79 15.75 10.47 7.59
C LEU A 79 15.31 9.90 6.24
N HIS A 80 15.46 8.59 6.05
CA HIS A 80 15.29 7.95 4.74
C HIS A 80 14.18 6.91 4.70
N ASN A 81 13.90 6.28 5.86
CA ASN A 81 12.85 5.27 5.95
C ASN A 81 12.13 5.38 7.30
N ILE A 82 10.82 5.12 7.30
CA ILE A 82 10.00 5.04 8.50
C ILE A 82 9.09 3.82 8.42
N PHE A 83 8.96 3.10 9.52
CA PHE A 83 8.00 2.00 9.66
C PHE A 83 7.21 2.17 10.96
N ALA A 84 5.92 2.38 10.85
CA ALA A 84 5.01 2.39 11.98
C ALA A 84 4.61 0.95 12.33
N ILE A 85 4.87 0.49 13.53
CA ILE A 85 4.45 -0.84 14.00
C ILE A 85 2.96 -0.81 14.33
N ASP A 86 2.55 0.23 15.03
CA ASP A 86 1.15 0.54 15.38
C ASP A 86 0.94 2.06 15.42
N ALA A 87 -0.22 2.51 15.93
CA ALA A 87 -0.54 3.93 15.99
C ALA A 87 0.48 4.73 16.81
N ASN A 88 1.08 4.17 17.87
CA ASN A 88 1.99 4.84 18.81
C ASN A 88 3.45 4.44 18.68
N THR A 89 3.73 3.30 18.05
CA THR A 89 5.06 2.70 17.95
C THR A 89 5.60 2.82 16.53
N ALA A 90 6.77 3.43 16.37
CA ALA A 90 7.42 3.57 15.06
C ALA A 90 8.94 3.45 15.16
N LEU A 91 9.54 3.03 14.04
CA LEU A 91 10.97 3.00 13.78
C LEU A 91 11.27 4.02 12.68
N VAL A 92 12.31 4.83 12.85
CA VAL A 92 12.78 5.76 11.82
C VAL A 92 14.28 5.65 11.64
N ALA A 93 14.69 5.46 10.38
CA ALA A 93 16.09 5.33 9.99
C ALA A 93 16.61 6.62 9.35
N GLY A 94 17.83 7.00 9.72
CA GLY A 94 18.54 8.12 9.15
C GLY A 94 20.00 7.81 8.96
N SER A 95 20.66 8.47 8.02
CA SER A 95 22.06 8.25 7.70
C SER A 95 22.79 9.56 7.44
N GLY A 96 24.05 9.56 7.87
CA GLY A 96 25.03 10.62 7.66
C GLY A 96 26.41 9.97 7.53
N SER A 97 27.36 10.31 8.39
CA SER A 97 28.63 9.57 8.53
C SER A 97 28.47 8.18 9.17
N SER A 98 27.35 7.98 9.82
CA SER A 98 26.89 6.69 10.36
C SER A 98 25.40 6.57 10.07
N SER A 99 24.88 5.35 10.10
CA SER A 99 23.45 5.09 10.11
C SER A 99 22.93 4.97 11.54
N PHE A 100 21.67 5.37 11.71
CA PHE A 100 20.99 5.38 12.99
C PHE A 100 19.56 4.85 12.81
N LEU A 101 19.09 4.11 13.81
CA LEU A 101 17.68 3.77 13.93
C LEU A 101 17.15 4.28 15.27
N PHE A 102 16.06 5.00 15.24
CA PHE A 102 15.35 5.50 16.40
C PHE A 102 13.99 4.83 16.52
N ARG A 103 13.56 4.62 17.77
CA ARG A 103 12.29 3.98 18.11
C ARG A 103 11.49 4.83 19.08
N THR A 104 10.19 4.90 18.87
CA THR A 104 9.22 5.46 19.82
C THR A 104 8.13 4.44 20.14
N THR A 105 7.48 4.59 21.31
CA THR A 105 6.30 3.81 21.75
C THR A 105 5.19 4.69 22.29
N ASP A 106 5.34 6.00 22.23
CA ASP A 106 4.43 6.99 22.82
C ASP A 106 3.95 8.04 21.80
N GLY A 107 3.88 7.63 20.53
CA GLY A 107 3.41 8.51 19.47
C GLY A 107 4.41 9.56 19.02
N GLY A 108 5.70 9.36 19.33
CA GLY A 108 6.78 10.27 18.98
C GLY A 108 7.03 11.38 20.01
N ALA A 109 6.42 11.29 21.20
CA ALA A 109 6.72 12.20 22.30
C ALA A 109 8.16 12.02 22.80
N ASN A 110 8.63 10.76 22.83
CA ASN A 110 10.01 10.40 23.14
C ASN A 110 10.55 9.41 22.11
N TRP A 111 11.84 9.58 21.77
CA TRP A 111 12.57 8.69 20.88
C TRP A 111 13.79 8.09 21.60
N THR A 112 14.14 6.86 21.26
CA THR A 112 15.34 6.19 21.76
C THR A 112 16.15 5.71 20.56
N GLN A 113 17.46 5.96 20.54
CA GLN A 113 18.34 5.35 19.55
C GLN A 113 18.53 3.88 19.90
N VAL A 114 18.11 2.99 19.00
CA VAL A 114 18.16 1.52 19.19
C VAL A 114 19.21 0.85 18.33
N PHE A 115 19.82 1.59 17.39
CA PHE A 115 20.87 1.05 16.52
C PHE A 115 21.77 2.17 15.97
N THR A 116 23.04 1.82 15.73
CA THR A 116 23.99 2.62 14.96
C THR A 116 25.04 1.74 14.28
N GLU A 117 25.44 2.11 13.07
CA GLU A 117 26.53 1.47 12.33
C GLU A 117 27.40 2.54 11.65
N SER A 118 28.71 2.47 11.87
CA SER A 118 29.66 3.42 11.29
C SER A 118 29.86 3.14 9.80
N GLY A 119 29.82 4.16 8.95
CA GLY A 119 29.97 4.04 7.52
C GLY A 119 28.81 3.34 6.80
N GLY A 120 27.74 3.01 7.53
CA GLY A 120 26.55 2.35 6.97
C GLY A 120 25.52 3.35 6.45
N PHE A 121 24.56 2.81 5.70
CA PHE A 121 23.39 3.52 5.22
C PHE A 121 22.17 2.58 5.28
N ILE A 122 21.18 2.88 6.13
CA ILE A 122 19.96 2.06 6.21
C ILE A 122 19.03 2.44 5.07
N ASN A 123 18.82 1.52 4.15
CA ASN A 123 17.91 1.68 3.00
C ASN A 123 16.45 1.45 3.41
N ALA A 124 16.19 0.45 4.26
CA ALA A 124 14.85 0.16 4.73
C ALA A 124 14.84 -0.64 6.03
N VAL A 125 13.80 -0.44 6.83
CA VAL A 125 13.40 -1.28 7.96
C VAL A 125 11.93 -1.61 7.84
N GLN A 126 11.56 -2.86 8.11
CA GLN A 126 10.17 -3.30 8.11
C GLN A 126 9.97 -4.37 9.17
N MET A 127 8.85 -4.28 9.89
CA MET A 127 8.41 -5.33 10.81
C MET A 127 7.37 -6.21 10.11
N GLY A 128 7.51 -7.50 10.26
CA GLY A 128 6.52 -8.46 9.77
C GLY A 128 5.38 -8.70 10.77
N ASN A 129 5.64 -8.44 12.05
CA ASN A 129 4.65 -8.40 13.14
C ASN A 129 5.14 -7.45 14.24
N SER A 130 4.50 -7.44 15.42
CA SER A 130 4.89 -6.57 16.54
C SER A 130 6.28 -6.87 17.13
N SER A 131 6.86 -8.06 16.88
CA SER A 131 8.11 -8.50 17.48
C SER A 131 9.22 -8.71 16.45
N ALA A 132 8.92 -9.36 15.32
CA ALA A 132 9.93 -9.75 14.33
C ALA A 132 10.02 -8.75 13.18
N GLY A 133 11.23 -8.35 12.83
CA GLY A 133 11.52 -7.41 11.75
C GLY A 133 12.88 -7.63 11.11
N PHE A 134 13.09 -6.96 9.99
CA PHE A 134 14.32 -7.01 9.23
C PHE A 134 14.70 -5.64 8.69
N MET A 135 15.99 -5.37 8.62
CA MET A 135 16.56 -4.12 8.15
C MET A 135 17.67 -4.43 7.15
N VAL A 136 17.74 -3.66 6.07
CA VAL A 136 18.79 -3.73 5.07
C VAL A 136 19.45 -2.37 4.90
N GLY A 137 20.76 -2.39 4.79
CA GLY A 137 21.58 -1.22 4.52
C GLY A 137 22.60 -1.49 3.43
N ASP A 138 23.23 -0.42 2.94
CA ASP A 138 24.33 -0.50 2.00
C ASP A 138 25.49 -1.33 2.56
N PRO A 139 26.29 -1.95 1.68
CA PRO A 139 27.39 -2.79 2.12
C PRO A 139 28.43 -2.04 2.97
N VAL A 140 28.80 -2.65 4.08
CA VAL A 140 29.88 -2.21 4.97
C VAL A 140 30.92 -3.33 5.07
N GLY A 141 32.20 -3.01 4.84
CA GLY A 141 33.26 -4.01 4.90
C GLY A 141 33.15 -5.13 3.86
N GLY A 142 32.56 -4.87 2.68
CA GLY A 142 32.42 -5.82 1.57
C GLY A 142 31.24 -6.81 1.72
N ARG A 143 30.34 -6.58 2.67
CA ARG A 143 29.09 -7.34 2.83
C ARG A 143 27.91 -6.41 3.04
N TRP A 144 26.72 -6.84 2.65
CA TRP A 144 25.49 -6.12 2.92
C TRP A 144 25.25 -5.99 4.42
N SER A 145 24.79 -4.82 4.84
CA SER A 145 24.37 -4.54 6.21
C SER A 145 22.96 -5.12 6.40
N LEU A 146 22.88 -6.28 7.06
CA LEU A 146 21.64 -7.06 7.25
C LEU A 146 21.44 -7.29 8.74
N TRP A 147 20.27 -6.91 9.26
CA TRP A 147 19.97 -6.97 10.68
C TRP A 147 18.54 -7.44 10.94
N GLY A 148 18.40 -8.35 11.90
CA GLY A 148 17.11 -8.86 12.36
C GLY A 148 16.78 -8.40 13.76
N THR A 149 15.50 -8.36 14.08
CA THR A 149 14.98 -8.17 15.45
C THR A 149 13.90 -9.18 15.75
N ILE A 150 13.76 -9.58 17.03
CA ILE A 150 12.68 -10.43 17.53
C ILE A 150 11.99 -9.83 18.77
N ASP A 151 12.33 -8.61 19.13
CA ASP A 151 11.86 -7.90 20.33
C ASP A 151 11.18 -6.56 20.02
N GLY A 152 10.62 -6.43 18.81
CA GLY A 152 9.91 -5.22 18.39
C GLY A 152 10.83 -4.06 18.03
N GLY A 153 12.07 -4.36 17.64
CA GLY A 153 13.06 -3.36 17.21
C GLY A 153 13.77 -2.66 18.36
N LEU A 154 13.80 -3.27 19.55
CA LEU A 154 14.60 -2.79 20.67
C LEU A 154 16.07 -3.12 20.49
N THR A 155 16.36 -4.34 20.03
CA THR A 155 17.73 -4.80 19.70
C THR A 155 17.77 -5.37 18.28
N TRP A 156 18.96 -5.26 17.67
CA TRP A 156 19.20 -5.71 16.30
C TRP A 156 20.46 -6.57 16.25
N ASP A 157 20.34 -7.73 15.61
CA ASP A 157 21.42 -8.71 15.48
C ASP A 157 21.67 -9.03 14.00
N SER A 158 22.95 -9.14 13.63
CA SER A 158 23.39 -9.55 12.28
C SER A 158 24.03 -10.92 12.27
N THR A 159 24.00 -11.65 13.38
CA THR A 159 24.54 -13.01 13.48
C THR A 159 23.84 -13.92 12.47
N ASP A 160 24.61 -14.70 11.73
CA ASP A 160 24.17 -15.60 10.67
C ASP A 160 23.63 -14.92 9.39
N PHE A 161 23.48 -13.61 9.36
CA PHE A 161 23.08 -12.89 8.15
C PHE A 161 24.31 -12.47 7.35
N TYR A 162 24.58 -13.17 6.26
CA TYR A 162 25.72 -12.89 5.41
C TYR A 162 25.36 -12.89 3.92
N LEU A 163 25.62 -11.75 3.28
CA LEU A 163 25.52 -11.59 1.84
C LEU A 163 26.72 -10.75 1.38
N PRO A 164 27.67 -11.31 0.60
CA PRO A 164 28.80 -10.55 0.09
C PRO A 164 28.34 -9.51 -0.90
N GLN A 165 29.01 -8.35 -0.88
CA GLN A 165 28.83 -7.30 -1.90
C GLN A 165 29.40 -7.77 -3.24
N ALA A 166 28.66 -7.62 -4.33
CA ALA A 166 29.14 -7.89 -5.66
C ALA A 166 29.56 -6.57 -6.36
N GLY A 167 30.87 -6.38 -6.51
CA GLY A 167 31.41 -5.13 -7.09
C GLY A 167 31.15 -3.91 -6.20
N THR A 168 30.50 -2.89 -6.76
CA THR A 168 30.18 -1.62 -6.08
C THR A 168 28.67 -1.48 -5.81
N GLU A 169 27.99 -2.58 -5.55
CA GLU A 169 26.56 -2.56 -5.28
C GLU A 169 26.19 -1.70 -4.09
N ALA A 170 25.03 -1.04 -4.21
CA ALA A 170 24.33 -0.33 -3.14
C ALA A 170 22.83 -0.56 -3.27
N GLY A 171 22.10 -0.37 -2.19
CA GLY A 171 20.64 -0.45 -2.16
C GLY A 171 19.97 0.87 -2.52
N TRP A 172 18.64 0.85 -2.49
CA TRP A 172 17.82 2.03 -2.70
C TRP A 172 16.82 2.20 -1.56
N ASN A 173 16.63 3.43 -1.13
CA ASN A 173 15.68 3.77 -0.07
C ASN A 173 14.28 3.27 -0.42
N ASN A 174 13.66 2.56 0.53
CA ASN A 174 12.33 1.96 0.41
C ASN A 174 12.21 0.85 -0.67
N SER A 175 13.30 0.45 -1.34
CA SER A 175 13.30 -0.69 -2.27
C SER A 175 13.43 -2.00 -1.53
N PHE A 176 12.42 -2.31 -0.73
CA PHE A 176 12.43 -3.41 0.22
C PHE A 176 11.03 -3.95 0.44
N TYR A 177 10.91 -5.26 0.51
CA TYR A 177 9.67 -5.94 0.88
C TYR A 177 10.00 -7.12 1.81
N PHE A 178 9.35 -7.15 2.95
CA PHE A 178 9.48 -8.23 3.93
C PHE A 178 8.11 -8.74 4.34
N GLU A 179 7.91 -10.04 4.24
CA GLU A 179 6.72 -10.74 4.70
C GLU A 179 7.11 -12.02 5.42
N ILE A 180 6.63 -12.17 6.67
CA ILE A 180 6.92 -13.37 7.48
C ILE A 180 6.43 -14.61 6.72
N ASN A 181 7.27 -15.65 6.72
CA ASN A 181 7.09 -16.94 6.03
C ASN A 181 7.11 -16.84 4.49
N SER A 182 7.18 -15.66 3.89
CA SER A 182 7.30 -15.49 2.44
C SER A 182 8.71 -15.08 2.02
N GLY A 183 9.37 -14.25 2.83
CA GLY A 183 10.77 -13.87 2.64
C GLY A 183 11.03 -12.37 2.62
N VAL A 184 12.24 -12.05 2.22
CA VAL A 184 12.77 -10.70 2.03
C VAL A 184 13.19 -10.51 0.59
N TRP A 185 12.88 -9.35 0.02
CA TRP A 185 13.37 -8.90 -1.28
C TRP A 185 13.88 -7.47 -1.16
N PHE A 186 14.99 -7.17 -1.80
CA PHE A 186 15.46 -5.78 -1.93
C PHE A 186 16.13 -5.52 -3.26
N GLY A 187 15.95 -4.31 -3.77
CA GLY A 187 16.48 -3.84 -5.03
C GLY A 187 17.86 -3.19 -4.87
N THR A 188 18.67 -3.31 -5.92
CA THR A 188 20.02 -2.74 -5.97
C THR A 188 20.22 -1.79 -7.16
N ASN A 189 21.38 -1.15 -7.21
CA ASN A 189 21.84 -0.35 -8.34
C ASN A 189 22.60 -1.17 -9.42
N ASN A 190 22.53 -2.52 -9.34
CA ASN A 190 23.35 -3.40 -10.19
C ASN A 190 22.52 -4.49 -10.89
N THR A 191 21.47 -4.10 -11.60
CA THR A 191 20.68 -4.99 -12.49
C THR A 191 20.14 -6.24 -11.77
N ARG A 192 19.88 -6.18 -10.46
CA ARG A 192 19.38 -7.31 -9.68
C ARG A 192 18.53 -6.93 -8.48
N VAL A 193 17.73 -7.89 -8.10
CA VAL A 193 17.00 -7.97 -6.82
C VAL A 193 17.55 -9.15 -6.05
N TYR A 194 17.86 -8.97 -4.78
CA TYR A 194 18.15 -10.08 -3.88
C TYR A 194 16.88 -10.61 -3.24
N LYS A 195 16.86 -11.93 -2.99
CA LYS A 195 15.78 -12.63 -2.32
C LYS A 195 16.33 -13.62 -1.31
N SER A 196 15.71 -13.70 -0.14
CA SER A 196 15.91 -14.76 0.83
C SER A 196 14.58 -15.18 1.47
N ILE A 197 14.37 -16.46 1.66
CA ILE A 197 13.24 -17.01 2.43
C ILE A 197 13.69 -17.31 3.88
N SER A 198 14.92 -17.77 4.04
CA SER A 198 15.48 -18.16 5.33
C SER A 198 16.20 -17.04 6.08
N LEU A 199 16.44 -15.89 5.43
CA LEU A 199 17.29 -14.78 5.86
C LEU A 199 18.80 -15.11 5.92
N VAL A 200 19.15 -16.39 5.87
CA VAL A 200 20.54 -16.91 5.92
C VAL A 200 21.09 -17.16 4.51
N SER A 201 20.27 -17.70 3.62
CA SER A 201 20.65 -17.99 2.22
C SER A 201 20.01 -16.99 1.27
N TRP A 202 20.83 -16.39 0.42
CA TRP A 202 20.43 -15.35 -0.53
C TRP A 202 20.59 -15.80 -1.98
N THR A 203 19.64 -15.43 -2.80
CA THR A 203 19.72 -15.58 -4.26
C THR A 203 19.58 -14.21 -4.91
N SER A 204 20.27 -14.00 -6.03
CA SER A 204 20.11 -12.78 -6.83
C SER A 204 19.38 -13.10 -8.13
N GLN A 205 18.44 -12.21 -8.47
CA GLN A 205 17.63 -12.34 -9.68
C GLN A 205 17.89 -11.14 -10.59
N VAL A 206 18.22 -11.42 -11.84
CA VAL A 206 18.53 -10.37 -12.82
C VAL A 206 17.28 -9.58 -13.18
N THR A 207 17.38 -8.26 -13.15
CA THR A 207 16.36 -7.32 -13.61
C THR A 207 16.67 -6.83 -15.02
N THR A 208 16.46 -7.70 -16.03
CA THR A 208 16.84 -7.44 -17.42
C THR A 208 16.27 -6.11 -17.92
N GLY A 209 17.14 -5.24 -18.43
CA GLY A 209 16.76 -3.92 -18.94
C GLY A 209 16.56 -2.84 -17.88
N GLN A 210 16.72 -3.17 -16.59
CA GLN A 210 16.64 -2.20 -15.47
C GLN A 210 17.93 -2.25 -14.66
N ALA A 211 18.78 -1.23 -14.79
CA ALA A 211 20.04 -1.12 -14.03
C ALA A 211 19.80 -0.91 -12.53
N ASN A 212 18.67 -0.28 -12.19
CA ASN A 212 18.29 0.04 -10.83
C ASN A 212 16.90 -0.54 -10.51
N SER A 213 16.71 -0.98 -9.29
CA SER A 213 15.42 -1.38 -8.71
C SER A 213 15.11 -0.44 -7.56
N TYR A 214 14.49 0.71 -7.87
CA TYR A 214 14.21 1.79 -6.89
C TYR A 214 13.03 1.50 -5.97
N ALA A 215 12.17 0.56 -6.33
CA ALA A 215 11.02 0.16 -5.55
C ALA A 215 10.70 -1.31 -5.80
N ILE A 216 10.13 -1.98 -4.79
CA ILE A 216 9.68 -3.36 -4.87
C ILE A 216 8.44 -3.55 -4.00
N TRP A 217 7.48 -4.31 -4.51
CA TRP A 217 6.24 -4.63 -3.81
C TRP A 217 5.67 -5.96 -4.28
N PHE A 218 5.07 -6.71 -3.35
CA PHE A 218 4.33 -7.93 -3.67
C PHE A 218 2.87 -7.80 -3.23
N ASN A 219 1.94 -8.13 -4.13
CA ASN A 219 0.51 -8.20 -3.82
C ASN A 219 0.12 -9.55 -3.20
N ASN A 220 0.96 -10.56 -3.38
CA ASN A 220 0.89 -11.87 -2.73
C ASN A 220 2.26 -12.56 -2.90
N PRO A 221 2.53 -13.71 -2.25
CA PRO A 221 3.85 -14.35 -2.27
C PRO A 221 4.45 -14.68 -3.63
N ILE A 222 3.64 -14.73 -4.71
CA ILE A 222 4.11 -15.06 -6.06
C ILE A 222 4.06 -13.89 -7.04
N LEU A 223 3.20 -12.89 -6.81
CA LEU A 223 2.96 -11.79 -7.71
C LEU A 223 3.56 -10.49 -7.16
N GLY A 224 4.62 -10.02 -7.79
CA GLY A 224 5.35 -8.82 -7.38
C GLY A 224 5.73 -7.93 -8.55
N MET A 225 6.03 -6.66 -8.25
CA MET A 225 6.62 -5.70 -9.19
C MET A 225 7.86 -5.05 -8.59
N THR A 226 8.83 -4.76 -9.44
CA THR A 226 9.98 -3.91 -9.16
C THR A 226 10.21 -2.94 -10.32
N GLY A 227 10.95 -1.86 -10.09
CA GLY A 227 11.16 -0.92 -11.17
C GLY A 227 12.32 0.04 -10.97
N GLY A 228 12.93 0.36 -12.12
CA GLY A 228 13.92 1.40 -12.33
C GLY A 228 13.35 2.55 -13.15
N THR A 229 13.70 2.64 -14.42
CA THR A 229 13.04 3.52 -15.40
C THR A 229 11.78 2.91 -15.98
N GLY A 230 11.65 1.58 -15.99
CA GLY A 230 10.48 0.81 -16.35
C GLY A 230 10.08 -0.15 -15.23
N LEU A 231 8.97 -0.84 -15.41
CA LEU A 231 8.45 -1.84 -14.49
C LEU A 231 8.76 -3.25 -14.97
N LEU A 232 9.13 -4.10 -14.02
CA LEU A 232 9.22 -5.54 -14.18
C LEU A 232 8.20 -6.21 -13.23
N MET A 233 7.66 -7.32 -13.66
CA MET A 233 6.72 -8.16 -12.91
C MET A 233 7.30 -9.55 -12.73
N THR A 234 7.02 -10.15 -11.58
CA THR A 234 7.20 -11.57 -11.30
C THR A 234 5.85 -12.23 -11.03
N THR A 235 5.68 -13.46 -11.47
CA THR A 235 4.54 -14.34 -11.14
C THR A 235 4.96 -15.61 -10.43
N ASN A 236 6.22 -15.68 -10.02
CA ASN A 236 6.83 -16.84 -9.36
C ASN A 236 7.62 -16.45 -8.09
N GLY A 237 7.18 -15.38 -7.41
CA GLY A 237 7.77 -14.95 -6.15
C GLY A 237 9.18 -14.36 -6.29
N GLY A 238 9.50 -13.73 -7.41
CA GLY A 238 10.79 -13.11 -7.66
C GLY A 238 11.88 -14.09 -8.08
N LEU A 239 11.55 -15.30 -8.55
CA LEU A 239 12.53 -16.21 -9.15
C LEU A 239 12.94 -15.76 -10.56
N SER A 240 12.08 -15.03 -11.23
CA SER A 240 12.38 -14.35 -12.49
C SER A 240 11.53 -13.08 -12.62
N TRP A 241 12.05 -12.13 -13.40
CA TRP A 241 11.42 -10.83 -13.63
C TRP A 241 11.27 -10.58 -15.13
N GLN A 242 10.12 -10.12 -15.57
CA GLN A 242 9.78 -9.82 -16.96
C GLN A 242 9.17 -8.42 -17.06
N ASN A 243 9.22 -7.80 -18.23
CA ASN A 243 8.50 -6.55 -18.44
C ASN A 243 7.01 -6.72 -18.16
N THR A 244 6.40 -5.70 -17.59
CA THR A 244 4.92 -5.64 -17.48
C THR A 244 4.28 -5.70 -18.88
N PRO A 245 3.05 -6.22 -19.01
CA PRO A 245 2.37 -6.33 -20.31
C PRO A 245 2.28 -5.01 -21.08
N ALA A 246 2.08 -3.91 -20.38
CA ALA A 246 2.18 -2.57 -20.95
C ALA A 246 3.24 -1.74 -20.21
N ALA A 247 3.91 -0.86 -20.94
CA ALA A 247 4.85 0.10 -20.34
C ALA A 247 4.11 1.12 -19.46
N LEU A 248 4.68 1.40 -18.28
CA LEU A 248 4.18 2.47 -17.42
C LEU A 248 4.36 3.83 -18.11
N PRO A 249 3.31 4.65 -18.24
CA PRO A 249 3.41 5.98 -18.85
C PRO A 249 4.37 6.93 -18.14
N GLY A 250 4.70 8.04 -18.81
CA GLY A 250 5.55 9.10 -18.25
C GLY A 250 7.04 8.76 -18.26
N THR A 251 7.82 9.68 -17.70
CA THR A 251 9.29 9.60 -17.64
C THR A 251 9.77 9.74 -16.19
N GLY A 252 11.06 9.46 -15.97
CA GLY A 252 11.68 9.48 -14.63
C GLY A 252 11.68 8.10 -13.96
N ASN A 253 12.46 7.98 -12.90
CA ASN A 253 12.62 6.74 -12.16
C ASN A 253 11.34 6.43 -11.37
N ILE A 254 11.06 5.15 -11.17
CA ILE A 254 10.04 4.68 -10.23
C ILE A 254 10.46 5.12 -8.82
N SER A 255 9.54 5.64 -8.03
CA SER A 255 9.81 6.08 -6.66
C SER A 255 9.02 5.32 -5.60
N GLY A 256 8.02 4.55 -6.02
CA GLY A 256 7.26 3.70 -5.12
C GLY A 256 6.27 2.84 -5.88
N ILE A 257 6.01 1.67 -5.33
CA ILE A 257 5.06 0.68 -5.83
C ILE A 257 4.26 0.19 -4.64
N THR A 258 2.95 0.11 -4.78
CA THR A 258 2.06 -0.55 -3.82
C THR A 258 0.86 -1.12 -4.56
N GLY A 259 0.09 -1.98 -3.92
CA GLY A 259 -1.10 -2.54 -4.56
C GLY A 259 -1.74 -3.65 -3.76
N GLU A 260 -2.79 -4.23 -4.36
CA GLU A 260 -3.50 -5.39 -3.82
C GLU A 260 -4.25 -6.12 -4.93
N GLY A 261 -4.24 -7.44 -4.90
CA GLY A 261 -4.87 -8.27 -5.93
C GLY A 261 -4.31 -7.96 -7.32
N ASN A 262 -5.17 -7.56 -8.25
CA ASN A 262 -4.79 -7.16 -9.60
C ASN A 262 -4.54 -5.64 -9.74
N THR A 263 -4.73 -4.89 -8.65
CA THR A 263 -4.54 -3.44 -8.66
C THR A 263 -3.13 -3.07 -8.24
N TRP A 264 -2.52 -2.20 -9.03
CA TRP A 264 -1.19 -1.65 -8.80
C TRP A 264 -1.23 -0.14 -8.85
N ILE A 265 -0.52 0.49 -7.93
CA ILE A 265 -0.37 1.94 -7.85
C ILE A 265 1.11 2.24 -7.81
N VAL A 266 1.55 3.06 -8.75
CA VAL A 266 2.96 3.34 -8.98
C VAL A 266 3.18 4.84 -9.06
N THR A 267 4.23 5.31 -8.40
CA THR A 267 4.73 6.68 -8.52
C THR A 267 6.06 6.70 -9.25
N ARG A 268 6.28 7.76 -10.01
CA ARG A 268 7.61 8.14 -10.52
C ARG A 268 8.18 9.28 -9.72
N GLN A 269 9.46 9.55 -9.86
CA GLN A 269 10.09 10.81 -9.41
C GLN A 269 9.59 11.97 -10.27
N ALA A 270 8.28 12.13 -10.31
CA ALA A 270 7.48 13.08 -11.06
C ALA A 270 6.21 13.38 -10.27
N ALA A 271 5.32 14.22 -10.82
CA ALA A 271 4.08 14.63 -10.16
C ALA A 271 2.91 13.63 -10.28
N GLN A 272 3.07 12.57 -11.07
CA GLN A 272 1.98 11.64 -11.38
C GLN A 272 2.00 10.38 -10.52
N ILE A 273 0.79 9.91 -10.21
CA ILE A 273 0.50 8.57 -9.70
C ILE A 273 -0.24 7.81 -10.79
N TYR A 274 0.21 6.62 -11.09
CA TYR A 274 -0.39 5.73 -12.08
C TYR A 274 -1.08 4.56 -11.41
N MET A 275 -2.15 4.07 -12.02
CA MET A 275 -2.91 2.91 -11.55
C MET A 275 -3.18 1.95 -12.70
N SER A 276 -3.04 0.67 -12.41
CA SER A 276 -3.55 -0.45 -13.20
C SER A 276 -4.47 -1.29 -12.31
N THR A 277 -5.54 -1.80 -12.87
CA THR A 277 -6.48 -2.71 -12.18
C THR A 277 -6.52 -4.10 -12.83
N ASP A 278 -5.60 -4.36 -13.74
CA ASP A 278 -5.53 -5.56 -14.57
C ASP A 278 -4.10 -6.12 -14.69
N ASN A 279 -3.32 -6.04 -13.61
CA ASN A 279 -1.94 -6.53 -13.53
C ASN A 279 -1.00 -5.89 -14.56
N GLY A 280 -1.14 -4.59 -14.81
CA GLY A 280 -0.23 -3.84 -15.67
C GLY A 280 -0.50 -4.01 -17.17
N VAL A 281 -1.68 -4.55 -17.55
CA VAL A 281 -2.14 -4.60 -18.95
C VAL A 281 -2.53 -3.21 -19.44
N ASN A 282 -3.20 -2.44 -18.59
CA ASN A 282 -3.54 -1.04 -18.86
C ASN A 282 -3.11 -0.15 -17.69
N TRP A 283 -2.57 1.02 -18.02
CA TRP A 283 -2.17 2.04 -17.04
C TRP A 283 -2.88 3.36 -17.31
N ASN A 284 -3.44 3.94 -16.24
CA ASN A 284 -4.06 5.26 -16.28
C ASN A 284 -3.37 6.19 -15.27
N THR A 285 -3.33 7.49 -15.57
CA THR A 285 -2.98 8.48 -14.56
C THR A 285 -4.12 8.58 -13.56
N SER A 286 -3.86 8.16 -12.32
CA SER A 286 -4.83 8.19 -11.23
C SER A 286 -4.87 9.57 -10.57
N TYR A 287 -3.71 10.24 -10.50
CA TYR A 287 -3.61 11.56 -9.90
C TYR A 287 -2.39 12.32 -10.41
N THR A 288 -2.47 13.64 -10.42
CA THR A 288 -1.34 14.56 -10.64
C THR A 288 -1.28 15.55 -9.49
N SER A 289 -0.18 15.55 -8.74
CA SER A 289 0.02 16.49 -7.64
C SER A 289 0.19 17.92 -8.15
N PRO A 290 -0.25 18.93 -7.39
CA PRO A 290 -0.12 20.34 -7.79
C PRO A 290 1.34 20.81 -7.81
N ALA A 291 2.24 20.17 -7.02
CA ALA A 291 3.66 20.51 -6.94
C ALA A 291 4.50 19.40 -6.29
N GLY A 292 5.78 19.36 -6.62
CA GLY A 292 6.75 18.41 -6.07
C GLY A 292 6.69 17.03 -6.72
N ASN A 293 7.78 16.29 -6.62
CA ASN A 293 7.93 14.96 -7.18
C ASN A 293 7.76 13.90 -6.09
N TYR A 294 7.06 12.81 -6.40
CA TYR A 294 6.86 11.70 -5.45
C TYR A 294 8.18 11.01 -5.10
N ARG A 295 8.29 10.60 -3.83
CA ARG A 295 9.44 9.89 -3.26
C ARG A 295 9.09 8.50 -2.76
N HIS A 296 7.89 8.33 -2.22
CA HIS A 296 7.40 7.05 -1.73
C HIS A 296 5.88 7.04 -1.74
N ILE A 297 5.30 5.87 -1.91
CA ILE A 297 3.87 5.60 -1.76
C ILE A 297 3.69 4.27 -1.03
N ILE A 298 2.69 4.20 -0.16
CA ILE A 298 2.31 2.99 0.55
C ILE A 298 0.80 2.92 0.73
N LYS A 299 0.24 1.73 0.73
CA LYS A 299 -1.11 1.47 1.22
C LYS A 299 -1.11 1.25 2.73
N ASP A 300 -2.24 1.50 3.39
CA ASP A 300 -2.42 1.09 4.78
C ASP A 300 -2.44 -0.44 4.90
N ARG A 301 -1.90 -0.96 6.03
CA ARG A 301 -1.75 -2.41 6.22
C ARG A 301 -3.03 -3.11 6.67
N ASN A 302 -3.93 -2.40 7.37
CA ASN A 302 -5.08 -3.03 8.00
C ASN A 302 -6.29 -3.12 7.07
N SER A 303 -6.59 -2.06 6.31
CA SER A 303 -7.73 -2.06 5.39
C SER A 303 -7.34 -2.22 3.93
N GLY A 304 -6.11 -1.80 3.57
CA GLY A 304 -5.63 -1.76 2.19
C GLY A 304 -6.36 -0.76 1.29
N ASN A 305 -7.21 0.08 1.86
CA ASN A 305 -8.08 1.00 1.11
C ASN A 305 -7.53 2.42 1.02
N VAL A 306 -6.60 2.80 1.89
CA VAL A 306 -6.02 4.14 1.95
C VAL A 306 -4.56 4.11 1.54
N PHE A 307 -4.17 5.11 0.77
CA PHE A 307 -2.82 5.30 0.26
C PHE A 307 -2.29 6.64 0.72
N TYR A 308 -1.01 6.68 1.05
CA TYR A 308 -0.30 7.92 1.30
C TYR A 308 0.93 7.99 0.42
N ALA A 309 1.15 9.14 -0.21
CA ALA A 309 2.32 9.40 -1.05
C ALA A 309 2.97 10.71 -0.63
N VAL A 310 4.30 10.71 -0.49
CA VAL A 310 5.10 11.85 -0.01
C VAL A 310 6.00 12.40 -1.10
N ARG A 311 6.33 13.71 -1.01
CA ARG A 311 6.99 14.46 -2.08
C ARG A 311 8.19 15.27 -1.61
N THR A 312 8.97 15.73 -2.61
CA THR A 312 10.18 16.54 -2.44
C THR A 312 9.96 17.90 -1.78
N ASN A 313 8.74 18.44 -1.84
CA ASN A 313 8.37 19.75 -1.30
C ASN A 313 7.60 19.66 0.03
N GLY A 314 7.67 18.53 0.72
CA GLY A 314 6.91 18.29 1.95
C GLY A 314 5.44 17.92 1.72
N GLY A 315 4.97 17.90 0.49
CA GLY A 315 3.57 17.54 0.17
C GLY A 315 3.24 16.09 0.49
N ILE A 316 1.99 15.87 0.87
CA ILE A 316 1.42 14.54 1.12
C ILE A 316 0.11 14.44 0.34
N SER A 317 -0.03 13.42 -0.51
CA SER A 317 -1.28 13.08 -1.17
C SER A 317 -1.88 11.85 -0.50
N ARG A 318 -3.17 11.91 -0.16
CA ARG A 318 -3.94 10.78 0.37
C ARG A 318 -4.94 10.30 -0.68
N GLY A 319 -4.86 9.04 -1.02
CA GLY A 319 -5.84 8.36 -1.86
C GLY A 319 -6.72 7.42 -1.04
N GLU A 320 -7.97 7.27 -1.43
CA GLU A 320 -8.87 6.31 -0.82
C GLU A 320 -9.69 5.62 -1.90
N PHE A 321 -9.74 4.29 -1.87
CA PHE A 321 -10.69 3.57 -2.71
C PHE A 321 -12.10 3.97 -2.32
N THR A 322 -12.78 4.64 -3.22
CA THR A 322 -14.22 4.75 -3.11
C THR A 322 -14.81 3.39 -3.48
N VAL A 323 -15.55 2.79 -2.58
CA VAL A 323 -16.36 1.61 -2.93
C VAL A 323 -17.25 2.04 -4.08
N GLY A 324 -17.13 1.36 -5.22
CA GLY A 324 -17.93 1.68 -6.40
C GLY A 324 -19.41 1.47 -6.08
N ILE A 325 -20.08 2.56 -5.66
CA ILE A 325 -21.53 2.59 -5.54
C ILE A 325 -22.05 3.02 -6.90
N THR A 326 -22.63 2.09 -7.61
CA THR A 326 -23.28 2.38 -8.88
C THR A 326 -24.77 2.64 -8.65
N PRO A 327 -25.29 3.83 -9.03
CA PRO A 327 -26.72 3.99 -9.19
C PRO A 327 -27.22 2.96 -10.22
N VAL A 328 -28.17 2.13 -9.83
CA VAL A 328 -28.70 1.06 -10.69
C VAL A 328 -29.92 1.54 -11.47
N SER A 329 -30.59 2.58 -10.99
CA SER A 329 -31.81 3.13 -11.58
C SER A 329 -31.96 4.61 -11.25
N ASN A 330 -32.52 5.37 -12.20
CA ASN A 330 -32.94 6.76 -11.99
C ASN A 330 -34.33 6.87 -11.31
N GLU A 331 -34.98 5.75 -11.02
CA GLU A 331 -36.27 5.73 -10.30
C GLU A 331 -36.04 5.97 -8.81
N ILE A 332 -36.77 6.90 -8.23
CA ILE A 332 -36.76 7.15 -6.79
C ILE A 332 -37.57 6.06 -6.09
N PRO A 333 -36.93 5.21 -5.28
CA PRO A 333 -37.63 4.12 -4.59
C PRO A 333 -38.62 4.67 -3.56
N LYS A 334 -39.73 3.96 -3.37
CA LYS A 334 -40.74 4.34 -2.37
C LYS A 334 -40.41 3.92 -0.94
N LYS A 335 -39.44 3.01 -0.77
CA LYS A 335 -39.07 2.40 0.53
C LYS A 335 -37.57 2.20 0.61
N TYR A 336 -37.05 2.23 1.83
CA TYR A 336 -35.75 1.66 2.12
C TYR A 336 -35.76 0.15 1.88
N SER A 337 -34.68 -0.40 1.37
CA SER A 337 -34.49 -1.85 1.28
C SER A 337 -33.01 -2.20 1.34
N LEU A 338 -32.70 -3.35 1.91
CA LEU A 338 -31.44 -4.01 1.85
C LEU A 338 -31.65 -5.39 1.25
N ASN A 339 -31.09 -5.67 0.06
CA ASN A 339 -31.26 -6.95 -0.59
C ASN A 339 -30.22 -7.96 -0.09
N GLN A 340 -30.54 -9.26 -0.26
CA GLN A 340 -29.56 -10.33 -0.07
C GLN A 340 -28.43 -10.15 -1.07
N ASN A 341 -27.18 -10.30 -0.61
CA ASN A 341 -26.03 -10.29 -1.50
C ASN A 341 -26.09 -11.43 -2.52
N TYR A 342 -25.61 -11.17 -3.71
CA TYR A 342 -25.56 -12.17 -4.79
C TYR A 342 -24.21 -12.12 -5.54
N PRO A 343 -23.55 -13.27 -5.70
CA PRO A 343 -23.92 -14.61 -5.19
C PRO A 343 -23.83 -14.69 -3.65
N ASN A 344 -24.54 -15.68 -3.06
CA ASN A 344 -24.41 -16.08 -1.66
C ASN A 344 -24.73 -17.58 -1.54
N PRO A 345 -23.78 -18.48 -1.21
CA PRO A 345 -22.38 -18.18 -0.88
C PRO A 345 -21.60 -17.51 -2.00
N PHE A 346 -20.48 -16.82 -1.68
CA PHE A 346 -19.68 -16.06 -2.64
C PHE A 346 -18.18 -16.39 -2.53
N ASN A 347 -17.42 -16.14 -3.62
CA ASN A 347 -15.98 -16.37 -3.72
C ASN A 347 -15.32 -15.42 -4.76
N PRO A 348 -14.43 -14.54 -4.42
CA PRO A 348 -14.43 -13.75 -3.18
C PRO A 348 -15.35 -12.53 -3.31
N ASN A 349 -16.06 -12.38 -4.45
CA ASN A 349 -16.82 -11.19 -4.82
C ASN A 349 -18.33 -11.43 -4.70
N THR A 350 -19.04 -10.42 -4.20
CA THR A 350 -20.51 -10.41 -4.16
C THR A 350 -21.03 -8.98 -4.33
N ARG A 351 -22.29 -8.85 -4.79
CA ARG A 351 -22.96 -7.58 -4.95
C ARG A 351 -24.12 -7.46 -3.98
N ILE A 352 -24.28 -6.27 -3.43
CA ILE A 352 -25.32 -5.96 -2.46
C ILE A 352 -26.12 -4.76 -2.98
N LYS A 353 -27.40 -4.98 -3.28
CA LYS A 353 -28.31 -3.90 -3.69
C LYS A 353 -29.04 -3.33 -2.49
N PHE A 354 -29.23 -2.02 -2.47
CA PHE A 354 -30.05 -1.34 -1.49
C PHE A 354 -30.75 -0.13 -2.09
N SER A 355 -31.81 0.34 -1.45
CA SER A 355 -32.55 1.53 -1.90
C SER A 355 -32.79 2.52 -0.77
N ILE A 356 -32.71 3.81 -1.10
CA ILE A 356 -33.01 4.93 -0.21
C ILE A 356 -34.04 5.86 -0.86
N PRO A 357 -35.18 6.11 -0.22
CA PRO A 357 -36.27 6.90 -0.82
C PRO A 357 -36.07 8.41 -0.72
N LYS A 358 -35.13 8.88 0.07
CA LYS A 358 -34.80 10.30 0.27
C LYS A 358 -33.31 10.51 0.44
N ASP A 359 -32.84 11.70 0.10
CA ASP A 359 -31.47 12.13 0.33
C ASP A 359 -31.11 12.01 1.81
N GLY A 360 -29.92 11.52 2.12
CA GLY A 360 -29.46 11.42 3.48
C GLY A 360 -28.16 10.66 3.67
N PHE A 361 -27.69 10.67 4.91
CA PHE A 361 -26.49 9.98 5.32
C PHE A 361 -26.73 8.46 5.38
N VAL A 362 -25.82 7.70 4.76
CA VAL A 362 -25.88 6.24 4.72
C VAL A 362 -24.54 5.69 5.20
N LYS A 363 -24.61 4.81 6.20
CA LYS A 363 -23.47 4.03 6.64
C LYS A 363 -23.70 2.55 6.31
N PHE A 364 -22.71 1.89 5.71
CA PHE A 364 -22.78 0.48 5.35
C PHE A 364 -21.56 -0.25 5.91
N LEU A 365 -21.79 -1.25 6.75
CA LEU A 365 -20.78 -1.91 7.56
C LEU A 365 -20.79 -3.42 7.34
N VAL A 366 -19.61 -4.04 7.46
CA VAL A 366 -19.44 -5.49 7.46
C VAL A 366 -18.87 -5.93 8.82
N TYR A 367 -19.43 -7.00 9.35
CA TYR A 367 -19.07 -7.59 10.63
C TYR A 367 -18.71 -9.06 10.48
N ASP A 368 -17.84 -9.56 11.37
CA ASP A 368 -17.61 -10.97 11.54
C ASP A 368 -18.70 -11.64 12.41
N GLU A 369 -18.57 -12.96 12.63
CA GLU A 369 -19.51 -13.73 13.44
C GLU A 369 -19.55 -13.33 14.93
N LEU A 370 -18.49 -12.66 15.43
CA LEU A 370 -18.40 -12.13 16.79
C LEU A 370 -18.96 -10.71 16.91
N GLY A 371 -19.49 -10.14 15.81
CA GLY A 371 -20.03 -8.78 15.79
C GLY A 371 -18.96 -7.69 15.74
N ARG A 372 -17.69 -8.01 15.47
CA ARG A 372 -16.64 -7.03 15.30
C ARG A 372 -16.74 -6.41 13.90
N GLU A 373 -16.71 -5.08 13.83
CA GLU A 373 -16.64 -4.38 12.55
C GLU A 373 -15.31 -4.72 11.86
N ILE A 374 -15.40 -5.25 10.65
CA ILE A 374 -14.24 -5.61 9.84
C ILE A 374 -14.05 -4.69 8.63
N LYS A 375 -15.13 -4.03 8.18
CA LYS A 375 -15.04 -3.08 7.07
C LYS A 375 -16.22 -2.11 7.05
N THR A 376 -15.92 -0.84 6.80
CA THR A 376 -16.93 0.16 6.39
C THR A 376 -16.94 0.21 4.86
N LEU A 377 -18.07 -0.12 4.24
CA LEU A 377 -18.25 -0.10 2.79
C LEU A 377 -18.74 1.26 2.28
N LEU A 378 -19.47 2.00 3.12
CA LEU A 378 -20.01 3.32 2.80
C LEU A 378 -20.18 4.14 4.07
N ASN A 379 -19.87 5.43 3.98
CA ASN A 379 -20.07 6.38 5.09
C ASN A 379 -20.19 7.80 4.48
N ASP A 380 -21.30 8.05 3.76
CA ASP A 380 -21.46 9.27 2.97
C ASP A 380 -22.93 9.67 2.81
N ASN A 381 -23.18 10.90 2.35
CA ASN A 381 -24.49 11.37 1.96
C ASN A 381 -24.82 10.94 0.53
N LEU A 382 -25.90 10.20 0.36
CA LEU A 382 -26.40 9.78 -0.93
C LEU A 382 -27.72 10.50 -1.31
N LYS A 383 -27.91 10.65 -2.60
CA LYS A 383 -29.21 11.06 -3.18
C LYS A 383 -30.20 9.90 -3.11
N ALA A 384 -31.52 10.22 -3.12
CA ALA A 384 -32.55 9.19 -3.28
C ALA A 384 -32.28 8.34 -4.52
N GLY A 385 -32.34 7.01 -4.39
CA GLY A 385 -31.98 6.11 -5.51
C GLY A 385 -31.85 4.65 -5.12
N VAL A 386 -31.61 3.84 -6.12
CA VAL A 386 -31.25 2.41 -5.97
C VAL A 386 -29.79 2.26 -6.28
N TYR A 387 -29.06 1.59 -5.37
CA TYR A 387 -27.61 1.48 -5.39
C TYR A 387 -27.17 0.02 -5.32
N GLU A 388 -26.00 -0.27 -5.88
CA GLU A 388 -25.32 -1.56 -5.76
C GLU A 388 -23.91 -1.32 -5.23
N ILE A 389 -23.52 -2.06 -4.18
CA ILE A 389 -22.17 -2.13 -3.63
C ILE A 389 -21.54 -3.44 -4.08
N ASN A 390 -20.36 -3.36 -4.67
CA ASN A 390 -19.50 -4.51 -4.89
C ASN A 390 -18.63 -4.75 -3.66
N PHE A 391 -18.77 -5.93 -3.04
CA PHE A 391 -17.96 -6.32 -1.89
C PHE A 391 -16.99 -7.43 -2.29
N GLU A 392 -15.72 -7.19 -2.06
CA GLU A 392 -14.64 -8.15 -2.27
C GLU A 392 -14.02 -8.55 -0.92
N ALA A 393 -13.95 -9.86 -0.67
CA ALA A 393 -13.52 -10.45 0.59
C ALA A 393 -12.22 -11.27 0.46
N ARG A 394 -11.26 -10.83 -0.39
CA ARG A 394 -10.02 -11.59 -0.66
C ARG A 394 -9.19 -11.89 0.57
N ILE A 395 -9.11 -10.95 1.50
CA ILE A 395 -8.33 -11.08 2.74
C ILE A 395 -9.07 -11.79 3.88
N LEU A 396 -10.39 -11.98 3.73
CA LEU A 396 -11.20 -12.62 4.75
C LEU A 396 -11.12 -14.15 4.62
N THR A 397 -11.20 -14.87 5.74
CA THR A 397 -11.29 -16.33 5.78
C THR A 397 -12.69 -16.81 5.38
N SER A 398 -12.81 -18.05 4.88
CA SER A 398 -14.13 -18.68 4.69
C SER A 398 -14.90 -18.66 6.01
N GLY A 399 -16.17 -18.28 5.97
CA GLY A 399 -16.99 -18.14 7.18
C GLY A 399 -18.27 -17.35 6.96
N VAL A 400 -18.95 -17.09 8.09
CA VAL A 400 -20.18 -16.29 8.15
C VAL A 400 -19.83 -14.85 8.46
N TYR A 401 -20.41 -13.93 7.70
CA TYR A 401 -20.28 -12.50 7.87
C TYR A 401 -21.66 -11.84 7.85
N PHE A 402 -21.75 -10.64 8.39
CA PHE A 402 -22.96 -9.84 8.39
C PHE A 402 -22.67 -8.48 7.77
N TYR A 403 -23.64 -7.95 7.04
CA TYR A 403 -23.58 -6.57 6.56
C TYR A 403 -24.79 -5.79 7.01
N LYS A 404 -24.59 -4.52 7.32
CA LYS A 404 -25.59 -3.66 7.96
C LYS A 404 -25.62 -2.30 7.25
N ILE A 405 -26.83 -1.87 6.87
CA ILE A 405 -27.09 -0.50 6.45
C ILE A 405 -27.67 0.29 7.63
N ILE A 406 -27.23 1.53 7.79
CA ILE A 406 -27.70 2.47 8.81
C ILE A 406 -27.98 3.80 8.11
N THR A 407 -29.19 4.29 8.24
CA THR A 407 -29.62 5.63 7.82
C THR A 407 -30.30 6.34 9.00
N SER A 408 -30.78 7.58 8.82
CA SER A 408 -31.57 8.28 9.84
C SER A 408 -32.83 7.52 10.27
N ASP A 409 -33.47 6.79 9.34
CA ASP A 409 -34.79 6.21 9.54
C ASP A 409 -34.87 4.70 9.28
N PHE A 410 -33.74 4.07 8.93
CA PHE A 410 -33.74 2.67 8.56
C PHE A 410 -32.44 1.99 8.96
N ILE A 411 -32.57 0.83 9.58
CA ILE A 411 -31.46 -0.05 9.93
C ILE A 411 -31.86 -1.47 9.57
N GLU A 412 -31.02 -2.16 8.79
CA GLU A 412 -31.22 -3.57 8.47
C GLU A 412 -29.88 -4.30 8.41
N THR A 413 -29.87 -5.56 8.83
CA THR A 413 -28.70 -6.45 8.82
C THR A 413 -29.03 -7.73 8.07
N LYS A 414 -28.11 -8.19 7.23
CA LYS A 414 -28.21 -9.48 6.54
C LYS A 414 -26.94 -10.30 6.69
N LYS A 415 -27.08 -11.62 6.53
CA LYS A 415 -26.00 -12.61 6.59
C LYS A 415 -25.48 -12.90 5.18
N MET A 416 -24.17 -13.08 5.08
CA MET A 416 -23.48 -13.58 3.87
C MET A 416 -22.49 -14.69 4.23
N ILE A 417 -22.21 -15.58 3.29
CA ILE A 417 -21.32 -16.74 3.47
C ILE A 417 -20.21 -16.66 2.43
N LEU A 418 -18.98 -16.54 2.93
CA LEU A 418 -17.77 -16.60 2.10
C LEU A 418 -17.25 -18.04 2.05
N VAL A 419 -16.98 -18.53 0.85
CA VAL A 419 -16.38 -19.85 0.57
C VAL A 419 -15.18 -19.63 -0.35
N LYS A 420 -14.01 -20.01 0.09
CA LYS A 420 -12.78 -19.98 -0.70
C LYS A 420 -12.37 -21.37 -1.09
#